data_9bfda64ce3ad312248da0b047fecd27d
#
_entry.id   9bfda64ce3ad312248da0b047fecd27d
#
_cell.length_a   1.000
_cell.length_b   1.000
_cell.length_c   1.000
_cell.angle_alpha   90.00
_cell.angle_beta   90.00
_cell.angle_gamma   90.00
#
_symmetry.space_group_name_H-M   'P 1'
#
loop_
_entity.id
_entity.type
_entity.pdbx_description
1 polymer ?
#
loop_
_entity_poly.entity_id
_entity_poly.type
_entity_poly.pdbx_seq_one_letter_code
_entity_poly.pdbx_strand_id
1 'polypeptide(L)'
;MGSVIKGFWFVTLLLVFGILMYVFASLPELVYYSATSSIDHNTFFYIALAIIAFVNFPLYAISRKFKKEAALAQAIYGWIYALAAILNGFLFIALQYINLFNSAERVTYTYYGYFLYICLALLIGCIIALPIIFVKNIKK
;
A
#
# COMPACT_ATOMS: atom_id res chain seq x y z
N MET A 1 -8.91 -19.81 0.92
CA MET A 1 -8.95 -18.47 0.31
C MET A 1 -8.15 -17.43 1.11
N GLY A 2 -8.32 -17.32 2.43
CA GLY A 2 -7.58 -16.34 3.25
C GLY A 2 -6.05 -16.48 3.23
N SER A 3 -5.52 -17.70 3.07
CA SER A 3 -4.06 -17.93 2.99
C SER A 3 -3.44 -17.35 1.72
N VAL A 4 -4.14 -17.43 0.58
CA VAL A 4 -3.68 -16.89 -0.70
C VAL A 4 -3.62 -15.36 -0.67
N ILE A 5 -4.68 -14.72 -0.14
CA ILE A 5 -4.74 -13.26 -0.03
C ILE A 5 -3.66 -12.74 0.93
N LYS A 6 -3.40 -13.45 2.03
CA LYS A 6 -2.30 -13.14 2.94
C LYS A 6 -0.94 -13.26 2.25
N GLY A 7 -0.75 -14.30 1.43
CA GLY A 7 0.47 -14.46 0.63
C GLY A 7 0.66 -13.31 -0.35
N PHE A 8 -0.41 -12.90 -1.04
CA PHE A 8 -0.39 -11.76 -1.95
C PHE A 8 -0.04 -10.45 -1.23
N TRP A 9 -0.66 -10.17 -0.08
CA TRP A 9 -0.30 -9.01 0.76
C TRP A 9 1.19 -9.02 1.13
N PHE A 10 1.73 -10.19 1.52
CA PHE A 10 3.14 -10.30 1.88
C PHE A 10 4.06 -9.98 0.70
N VAL A 11 3.71 -10.45 -0.50
CA VAL A 11 4.45 -10.11 -1.73
C VAL A 11 4.39 -8.60 -2.01
N THR A 12 3.21 -7.96 -1.88
CA THR A 12 3.11 -6.51 -2.07
C THR A 12 3.93 -5.73 -1.04
N LEU A 13 3.99 -6.19 0.20
CA LEU A 13 4.83 -5.60 1.24
C LEU A 13 6.33 -5.71 0.90
N LEU A 14 6.78 -6.87 0.43
CA LEU A 14 8.17 -7.04 -0.02
C LEU A 14 8.49 -6.14 -1.22
N LEU A 15 7.56 -5.96 -2.15
CA LEU A 15 7.74 -5.04 -3.28
C LEU A 15 7.88 -3.59 -2.82
N VAL A 16 7.08 -3.15 -1.83
CA VAL A 16 7.19 -1.80 -1.27
C VAL A 16 8.54 -1.60 -0.56
N PHE A 17 9.02 -2.60 0.18
CA PHE A 17 10.36 -2.52 0.77
C PHE A 17 11.45 -2.51 -0.30
N GLY A 18 11.34 -3.34 -1.33
CA GLY A 18 12.29 -3.38 -2.43
C GLY A 18 12.38 -2.04 -3.15
N ILE A 19 11.23 -1.41 -3.47
CA ILE A 19 11.22 -0.10 -4.11
C ILE A 19 11.72 1.00 -3.16
N LEU A 20 11.44 0.95 -1.86
CA LEU A 20 11.98 1.90 -0.89
C LEU A 20 13.52 1.85 -0.87
N MET A 21 14.10 0.66 -0.85
CA MET A 21 15.57 0.50 -0.88
C MET A 21 16.16 0.99 -2.19
N TYR A 22 15.52 0.70 -3.33
CA TYR A 22 15.93 1.19 -4.63
C TYR A 22 15.87 2.73 -4.71
N VAL A 23 14.75 3.32 -4.30
CA VAL A 23 14.54 4.77 -4.29
C VAL A 23 15.54 5.44 -3.36
N PHE A 24 15.74 4.89 -2.15
CA PHE A 24 16.76 5.38 -1.22
C PHE A 24 18.16 5.40 -1.85
N ALA A 25 18.56 4.36 -2.56
CA ALA A 25 19.88 4.31 -3.21
C ALA A 25 20.04 5.28 -4.39
N SER A 26 18.93 5.69 -5.02
CA SER A 26 18.92 6.55 -6.22
C SER A 26 18.69 8.03 -5.94
N LEU A 27 18.16 8.38 -4.76
CA LEU A 27 17.82 9.76 -4.42
C LEU A 27 19.05 10.58 -4.02
N PRO A 28 19.05 11.90 -4.33
CA PRO A 28 20.10 12.83 -3.89
C PRO A 28 20.03 13.10 -2.37
N GLU A 29 21.04 13.77 -1.83
CA GLU A 29 21.11 14.14 -0.39
C GLU A 29 19.91 14.97 0.08
N LEU A 30 19.35 15.82 -0.80
CA LEU A 30 18.12 16.55 -0.57
C LEU A 30 17.01 16.00 -1.47
N VAL A 31 15.98 15.45 -0.87
CA VAL A 31 14.82 14.89 -1.54
C VAL A 31 13.73 15.94 -1.65
N TYR A 32 13.41 16.33 -2.87
CA TYR A 32 12.36 17.29 -3.17
C TYR A 32 11.02 16.58 -3.26
N TYR A 33 10.04 17.02 -2.49
CA TYR A 33 8.65 16.56 -2.56
C TYR A 33 7.71 17.63 -3.14
N SER A 34 8.22 18.87 -3.33
CA SER A 34 7.59 19.95 -4.09
C SER A 34 8.67 20.79 -4.76
N ALA A 35 8.25 21.72 -5.63
CA ALA A 35 9.18 22.63 -6.33
C ALA A 35 10.02 23.51 -5.39
N THR A 36 9.55 23.74 -4.15
CA THR A 36 10.15 24.67 -3.18
C THR A 36 10.52 24.03 -1.86
N SER A 37 10.20 22.75 -1.65
CA SER A 37 10.36 22.08 -0.37
C SER A 37 11.12 20.77 -0.52
N SER A 38 12.13 20.57 0.32
CA SER A 38 12.95 19.37 0.38
C SER A 38 13.15 18.91 1.81
N ILE A 39 13.49 17.65 1.97
CA ILE A 39 13.90 17.06 3.24
C ILE A 39 15.20 16.30 3.04
N ASP A 40 15.93 16.09 4.12
CA ASP A 40 17.12 15.26 4.13
C ASP A 40 16.80 13.81 3.73
N HIS A 41 17.70 13.20 2.97
CA HIS A 41 17.62 11.84 2.45
C HIS A 41 17.32 10.79 3.53
N ASN A 42 18.04 10.83 4.65
CA ASN A 42 17.82 9.89 5.74
C ASN A 42 16.45 10.12 6.41
N THR A 43 16.06 11.38 6.58
CA THR A 43 14.74 11.74 7.12
C THR A 43 13.63 11.23 6.23
N PHE A 44 13.75 11.35 4.91
CA PHE A 44 12.81 10.77 3.95
C PHE A 44 12.69 9.26 4.15
N PHE A 45 13.80 8.55 4.25
CA PHE A 45 13.81 7.09 4.44
C PHE A 45 13.05 6.68 5.71
N TYR A 46 13.34 7.32 6.85
CA TYR A 46 12.66 7.00 8.11
C TYR A 46 11.17 7.32 8.08
N ILE A 47 10.77 8.42 7.45
CA ILE A 47 9.35 8.77 7.27
C ILE A 47 8.66 7.71 6.40
N ALA A 48 9.23 7.35 5.27
CA ALA A 48 8.67 6.33 4.40
C ALA A 48 8.54 4.98 5.10
N LEU A 49 9.57 4.56 5.84
CA LEU A 49 9.57 3.33 6.63
C LEU A 49 8.48 3.37 7.72
N ALA A 50 8.33 4.49 8.41
CA ALA A 50 7.30 4.67 9.43
C ALA A 50 5.89 4.58 8.83
N ILE A 51 5.66 5.17 7.65
CA ILE A 51 4.36 5.10 6.95
C ILE A 51 4.05 3.65 6.54
N ILE A 52 5.02 2.93 5.96
CA ILE A 52 4.86 1.52 5.59
C ILE A 52 4.50 0.68 6.82
N ALA A 53 5.19 0.88 7.93
CA ALA A 53 4.91 0.19 9.19
C ALA A 53 3.52 0.55 9.74
N PHE A 54 3.17 1.83 9.75
CA PHE A 54 1.89 2.33 10.23
C PHE A 54 0.69 1.80 9.43
N VAL A 55 0.84 1.61 8.13
CA VAL A 55 -0.20 1.04 7.28
C VAL A 55 -0.33 -0.47 7.51
N ASN A 56 0.78 -1.20 7.54
CA ASN A 56 0.74 -2.66 7.51
C ASN A 56 0.59 -3.30 8.91
N PHE A 57 1.26 -2.75 9.93
CA PHE A 57 1.27 -3.35 11.26
C PHE A 57 -0.10 -3.37 11.93
N PRO A 58 -0.89 -2.27 11.96
CA PRO A 58 -2.22 -2.28 12.56
C PRO A 58 -3.18 -3.23 11.83
N LEU A 59 -3.15 -3.25 10.48
CA LEU A 59 -4.00 -4.14 9.70
C LEU A 59 -3.64 -5.61 9.96
N TYR A 60 -2.36 -5.94 10.06
CA TYR A 60 -1.92 -7.27 10.45
C TYR A 60 -2.38 -7.63 11.87
N ALA A 61 -2.23 -6.73 12.85
CA ALA A 61 -2.64 -6.96 14.23
C ALA A 61 -4.17 -7.16 14.34
N ILE A 62 -4.96 -6.34 13.64
CA ILE A 62 -6.41 -6.48 13.59
C ILE A 62 -6.81 -7.79 12.92
N SER A 63 -6.17 -8.18 11.82
CA SER A 63 -6.50 -9.41 11.11
C SER A 63 -6.38 -10.66 11.99
N ARG A 64 -5.44 -10.67 12.93
CA ARG A 64 -5.26 -11.79 13.87
C ARG A 64 -6.49 -12.06 14.74
N LYS A 65 -7.29 -11.02 15.03
CA LYS A 65 -8.54 -11.15 15.80
C LYS A 65 -9.63 -11.89 15.03
N PHE A 66 -9.58 -11.86 13.70
CA PHE A 66 -10.55 -12.48 12.80
C PHE A 66 -10.09 -13.85 12.25
N LYS A 67 -9.00 -14.41 12.75
CA LYS A 67 -8.54 -15.75 12.40
C LYS A 67 -9.37 -16.81 13.13
N LYS A 68 -10.69 -16.85 12.85
CA LYS A 68 -11.66 -17.82 13.41
C LYS A 68 -12.32 -18.60 12.28
N GLU A 69 -12.92 -19.73 12.61
CA GLU A 69 -13.58 -20.62 11.63
C GLU A 69 -14.88 -20.07 11.06
N ALA A 70 -15.51 -19.13 11.74
CA ALA A 70 -16.75 -18.50 11.27
C ALA A 70 -16.57 -17.83 9.90
N ALA A 71 -17.51 -18.08 8.99
CA ALA A 71 -17.46 -17.60 7.60
C ALA A 71 -17.29 -16.07 7.50
N LEU A 72 -18.00 -15.31 8.35
CA LEU A 72 -17.87 -13.85 8.43
C LEU A 72 -16.45 -13.44 8.84
N ALA A 73 -15.87 -14.10 9.85
CA ALA A 73 -14.52 -13.79 10.33
C ALA A 73 -13.48 -14.06 9.24
N GLN A 74 -13.60 -15.17 8.50
CA GLN A 74 -12.72 -15.48 7.37
C GLN A 74 -12.87 -14.45 6.23
N ALA A 75 -14.08 -13.98 5.94
CA ALA A 75 -14.33 -12.97 4.92
C ALA A 75 -13.70 -11.62 5.31
N ILE A 76 -13.87 -11.19 6.57
CA ILE A 76 -13.24 -9.96 7.09
C ILE A 76 -11.71 -10.10 7.10
N TYR A 77 -11.17 -11.24 7.50
CA TYR A 77 -9.74 -11.53 7.44
C TYR A 77 -9.18 -11.35 6.02
N GLY A 78 -9.83 -11.93 5.03
CA GLY A 78 -9.44 -11.76 3.63
C GLY A 78 -9.54 -10.32 3.15
N TRP A 79 -10.60 -9.62 3.55
CA TRP A 79 -10.80 -8.21 3.21
C TRP A 79 -9.70 -7.30 3.77
N ILE A 80 -9.28 -7.50 5.04
CA ILE A 80 -8.20 -6.72 5.66
C ILE A 80 -6.89 -6.86 4.87
N TYR A 81 -6.53 -8.06 4.45
CA TYR A 81 -5.32 -8.26 3.65
C TYR A 81 -5.42 -7.71 2.23
N ALA A 82 -6.62 -7.76 1.63
CA ALA A 82 -6.85 -7.12 0.34
C ALA A 82 -6.70 -5.60 0.44
N LEU A 83 -7.27 -4.98 1.46
CA LEU A 83 -7.10 -3.57 1.75
C LEU A 83 -5.63 -3.20 1.95
N ALA A 84 -4.90 -3.95 2.76
CA ALA A 84 -3.48 -3.72 3.00
C ALA A 84 -2.64 -3.84 1.72
N ALA A 85 -2.95 -4.80 0.84
CA ALA A 85 -2.28 -4.95 -0.45
C ALA A 85 -2.54 -3.76 -1.39
N ILE A 86 -3.77 -3.24 -1.42
CA ILE A 86 -4.12 -2.03 -2.20
C ILE A 86 -3.37 -0.81 -1.66
N LEU A 87 -3.32 -0.63 -0.35
CA LEU A 87 -2.57 0.47 0.28
C LEU A 87 -1.07 0.37 -0.01
N ASN A 88 -0.50 -0.83 -0.02
CA ASN A 88 0.87 -1.05 -0.47
C ASN A 88 1.07 -0.64 -1.94
N GLY A 89 0.09 -0.87 -2.81
CA GLY A 89 0.09 -0.37 -4.19
C GLY A 89 0.20 1.16 -4.26
N PHE A 90 -0.56 1.88 -3.44
CA PHE A 90 -0.44 3.35 -3.34
C PHE A 90 0.94 3.79 -2.84
N LEU A 91 1.49 3.12 -1.83
CA LEU A 91 2.83 3.42 -1.31
C LEU A 91 3.90 3.18 -2.37
N PHE A 92 3.79 2.10 -3.14
CA PHE A 92 4.69 1.81 -4.26
C PHE A 92 4.67 2.94 -5.30
N ILE A 93 3.47 3.39 -5.70
CA ILE A 93 3.31 4.49 -6.67
C ILE A 93 3.86 5.79 -6.11
N ALA A 94 3.61 6.10 -4.83
CA ALA A 94 4.11 7.31 -4.20
C ALA A 94 5.64 7.35 -4.15
N LEU A 95 6.29 6.24 -3.81
CA LEU A 95 7.74 6.13 -3.81
C LEU A 95 8.33 6.29 -5.22
N GLN A 96 7.71 5.68 -6.22
CA GLN A 96 8.11 5.85 -7.62
C GLN A 96 7.94 7.30 -8.09
N TYR A 97 6.86 7.95 -7.70
CA TYR A 97 6.63 9.36 -8.03
C TYR A 97 7.73 10.26 -7.44
N ILE A 98 8.09 10.09 -6.17
CA ILE A 98 9.19 10.83 -5.52
C ILE A 98 10.52 10.58 -6.25
N ASN A 99 10.80 9.34 -6.61
CA ASN A 99 12.01 8.99 -7.35
C ASN A 99 12.08 9.72 -8.69
N LEU A 100 10.99 9.70 -9.47
CA LEU A 100 10.92 10.39 -10.76
C LEU A 100 11.00 11.91 -10.62
N PHE A 101 10.35 12.47 -9.60
CA PHE A 101 10.38 13.90 -9.34
C PHE A 101 11.80 14.41 -9.05
N ASN A 102 12.64 13.57 -8.44
CA ASN A 102 14.04 13.89 -8.12
C ASN A 102 15.04 13.42 -9.20
N SER A 103 14.57 12.68 -10.23
CA SER A 103 15.45 12.24 -11.31
C SER A 103 15.71 13.39 -12.31
N ALA A 104 16.94 13.45 -12.82
CA ALA A 104 17.30 14.39 -13.89
C ALA A 104 16.62 14.06 -15.24
N GLU A 105 16.10 12.86 -15.37
CA GLU A 105 15.38 12.44 -16.57
C GLU A 105 13.97 13.01 -16.56
N ARG A 106 13.63 13.79 -17.60
CA ARG A 106 12.27 14.29 -17.84
C ARG A 106 11.36 13.16 -18.33
N VAL A 107 11.11 12.19 -17.48
CA VAL A 107 10.17 11.11 -17.78
C VAL A 107 8.74 11.67 -17.64
N THR A 108 7.91 11.45 -18.64
CA THR A 108 6.52 11.86 -18.62
C THR A 108 5.75 11.08 -17.56
N TYR A 109 5.22 11.77 -16.56
CA TYR A 109 4.44 11.21 -15.44
C TYR A 109 3.12 10.53 -15.85
N THR A 110 2.78 10.57 -17.12
CA THR A 110 1.48 10.15 -17.66
C THR A 110 1.14 8.69 -17.35
N TYR A 111 2.11 7.79 -17.39
CA TYR A 111 1.88 6.36 -17.13
C TYR A 111 1.57 6.05 -15.67
N TYR A 112 2.13 6.80 -14.72
CA TYR A 112 1.87 6.58 -13.29
C TYR A 112 0.48 7.02 -12.86
N GLY A 113 -0.13 7.98 -13.56
CA GLY A 113 -1.51 8.37 -13.36
C GLY A 113 -2.48 7.22 -13.58
N TYR A 114 -2.27 6.37 -14.59
CA TYR A 114 -3.13 5.22 -14.84
C TYR A 114 -3.10 4.21 -13.69
N PHE A 115 -1.92 3.90 -13.15
CA PHE A 115 -1.78 3.02 -12.00
C PHE A 115 -2.47 3.57 -10.75
N LEU A 116 -2.42 4.89 -10.55
CA LEU A 116 -3.12 5.55 -9.46
C LEU A 116 -4.64 5.36 -9.57
N TYR A 117 -5.21 5.53 -10.78
CA TYR A 117 -6.64 5.32 -11.02
C TYR A 117 -7.04 3.87 -10.79
N ILE A 118 -6.21 2.90 -11.18
CA ILE A 118 -6.45 1.47 -10.94
C ILE A 118 -6.48 1.21 -9.42
N CYS A 119 -5.49 1.69 -8.67
CA CYS A 119 -5.46 1.54 -7.22
C CYS A 119 -6.68 2.21 -6.54
N LEU A 120 -7.10 3.38 -7.04
CA LEU A 120 -8.27 4.08 -6.53
C LEU A 120 -9.57 3.27 -6.78
N ALA A 121 -9.73 2.74 -7.99
CA ALA A 121 -10.87 1.89 -8.33
C ALA A 121 -10.92 0.63 -7.45
N LEU A 122 -9.78 -0.01 -7.21
CA LEU A 122 -9.66 -1.16 -6.31
C LEU A 122 -9.99 -0.80 -4.87
N LEU A 123 -9.57 0.38 -4.39
CA LEU A 123 -9.89 0.87 -3.06
C LEU A 123 -11.40 1.09 -2.89
N ILE A 124 -12.05 1.75 -3.85
CA ILE A 124 -13.51 1.97 -3.87
C ILE A 124 -14.22 0.62 -3.87
N GLY A 125 -13.82 -0.33 -4.72
CA GLY A 125 -14.36 -1.68 -4.75
C GLY A 125 -14.20 -2.42 -3.41
N CYS A 126 -13.06 -2.26 -2.76
CA CYS A 126 -12.80 -2.85 -1.45
C CYS A 126 -13.71 -2.26 -0.36
N ILE A 127 -13.95 -0.94 -0.37
CA ILE A 127 -14.86 -0.28 0.57
C ILE A 127 -16.30 -0.76 0.35
N ILE A 128 -16.75 -0.86 -0.90
CA ILE A 128 -18.11 -1.35 -1.24
C ILE A 128 -18.28 -2.83 -0.87
N ALA A 129 -17.23 -3.63 -0.98
CA ALA A 129 -17.28 -5.05 -0.62
C ALA A 129 -17.56 -5.30 0.88
N LEU A 130 -17.16 -4.39 1.75
CA LEU A 130 -17.33 -4.56 3.20
C LEU A 130 -18.81 -4.71 3.62
N PRO A 131 -19.73 -3.78 3.29
CA PRO A 131 -21.15 -3.95 3.63
C PRO A 131 -21.76 -5.19 2.96
N ILE A 132 -21.35 -5.56 1.75
CA ILE A 132 -21.82 -6.76 1.05
C ILE A 132 -21.43 -8.02 1.86
N ILE A 133 -20.19 -8.08 2.35
CA ILE A 133 -19.71 -9.17 3.20
C ILE A 133 -20.59 -9.31 4.47
N PHE A 134 -20.90 -8.19 5.13
CA PHE A 134 -21.76 -8.20 6.31
C PHE A 134 -23.16 -8.71 5.99
N VAL A 135 -23.84 -8.12 4.99
CA VAL A 135 -25.21 -8.50 4.62
C VAL A 135 -25.32 -9.97 4.22
N LYS A 136 -24.35 -10.49 3.45
CA LYS A 136 -24.33 -11.87 2.99
C LYS A 136 -24.14 -12.89 4.12
N ASN A 137 -23.42 -12.54 5.18
CA ASN A 137 -23.10 -13.46 6.27
C ASN A 137 -24.02 -13.33 7.48
N ILE A 138 -24.82 -12.24 7.59
CA ILE A 138 -25.87 -12.09 8.62
C ILE A 138 -27.12 -12.87 8.24
N LYS A 139 -27.38 -13.06 6.94
CA LYS A 139 -28.58 -13.80 6.44
C LYS A 139 -28.43 -15.33 6.44
N LYS A 140 -27.28 -15.84 6.90
CA LYS A 140 -27.04 -17.28 7.13
C LYS A 140 -27.01 -17.61 8.61
#